data_62eaa20e92520a379d59ed20f6908814
#
_entry.id   62eaa20e92520a379d59ed20f6908814
#
_cell.length_a   1.000
_cell.length_b   1.000
_cell.length_c   1.000
_cell.angle_alpha   90.00
_cell.angle_beta   90.00
_cell.angle_gamma   90.00
#
_symmetry.space_group_name_H-M   'P 1'
#
loop_
_entity.id
_entity.type
_entity.pdbx_description
1 polymer ?
#
loop_
_entity_poly.entity_id
_entity_poly.type
_entity_poly.pdbx_seq_one_letter_code
_entity_poly.pdbx_strand_id
1 'polypeptide(L)'
;DYYYLNFKQQFNLTNEEIAFLKKHTINTSISNSWAPFTFKSNAGEAQGISSEYWELILEKLNAKNKNVFFDNFSDQLEGIKNKENDLIFSVGETPQRKEYALFSKEYVRFPISIVTKKDENFIESFSSIIGKKIAIGNNFTAHNILKNNYPNLEFILVDSVKKGLDLVSKNKAYAYIDIKPVLFYNIAKYEYTDLKISGNTGADFSLKFMIRDDYPILESILNKAISSISLNELNTIITKWNNIQFQTTFNYDLFWKIAFIILLILLAFVHRTRTLKKLNSKLKITIEEKTQKLNEINKNLESLVEQKSQELLQKENILNHQSK
;
A
#
# COMPACT_ATOMS: atom_id res chain seq x y z
N ASP A 1 -8.46 -1.64 -47.89
CA ASP A 1 -9.92 -1.45 -47.80
C ASP A 1 -10.73 -2.64 -47.31
N TYR A 2 -10.24 -3.86 -47.42
CA TYR A 2 -10.86 -5.07 -46.82
C TYR A 2 -10.92 -5.00 -45.26
N TYR A 3 -9.92 -4.42 -44.63
CA TYR A 3 -9.89 -4.15 -43.19
C TYR A 3 -11.04 -3.23 -42.75
N TYR A 4 -11.36 -2.19 -43.52
CA TYR A 4 -12.43 -1.24 -43.20
C TYR A 4 -13.84 -1.80 -43.41
N LEU A 5 -14.04 -2.73 -44.30
CA LEU A 5 -15.32 -3.41 -44.49
C LEU A 5 -15.64 -4.37 -43.30
N ASN A 6 -14.66 -5.13 -42.85
CA ASN A 6 -14.83 -5.95 -41.64
C ASN A 6 -15.06 -5.08 -40.39
N PHE A 7 -14.40 -3.99 -40.27
CA PHE A 7 -14.52 -3.03 -39.18
C PHE A 7 -15.92 -2.40 -39.12
N LYS A 8 -16.44 -1.99 -40.28
CA LYS A 8 -17.81 -1.47 -40.40
C LYS A 8 -18.86 -2.47 -40.00
N GLN A 9 -18.69 -3.76 -40.32
CA GLN A 9 -19.61 -4.83 -39.97
C GLN A 9 -19.54 -5.18 -38.48
N GLN A 10 -18.39 -5.17 -37.87
CA GLN A 10 -18.22 -5.58 -36.48
C GLN A 10 -18.86 -4.59 -35.48
N PHE A 11 -18.81 -3.27 -35.74
CA PHE A 11 -19.34 -2.23 -34.85
C PHE A 11 -20.56 -1.51 -35.38
N ASN A 12 -21.03 -1.83 -36.60
CA ASN A 12 -22.11 -1.13 -37.29
C ASN A 12 -21.91 0.42 -37.35
N LEU A 13 -20.67 0.82 -37.61
CA LEU A 13 -20.31 2.25 -37.70
C LEU A 13 -20.82 2.85 -39.02
N THR A 14 -21.30 4.10 -38.95
CA THR A 14 -21.67 4.90 -40.15
C THR A 14 -20.40 5.43 -40.85
N ASN A 15 -20.57 5.88 -42.08
CA ASN A 15 -19.46 6.51 -42.83
C ASN A 15 -18.96 7.78 -42.14
N GLU A 16 -19.84 8.54 -41.48
CA GLU A 16 -19.50 9.75 -40.72
C GLU A 16 -18.69 9.42 -39.46
N GLU A 17 -19.06 8.36 -38.72
CA GLU A 17 -18.32 7.89 -37.57
C GLU A 17 -16.92 7.40 -37.92
N ILE A 18 -16.77 6.71 -39.04
CA ILE A 18 -15.47 6.28 -39.58
C ILE A 18 -14.63 7.51 -40.00
N ALA A 19 -15.23 8.49 -40.66
CA ALA A 19 -14.55 9.71 -41.07
C ALA A 19 -14.09 10.52 -39.86
N PHE A 20 -14.93 10.57 -38.78
CA PHE A 20 -14.58 11.21 -37.53
C PHE A 20 -13.34 10.56 -36.89
N LEU A 21 -13.33 9.22 -36.72
CA LEU A 21 -12.21 8.46 -36.12
C LEU A 21 -10.90 8.63 -36.94
N LYS A 22 -10.99 8.69 -38.25
CA LYS A 22 -9.81 8.91 -39.11
C LYS A 22 -9.21 10.32 -38.96
N LYS A 23 -10.04 11.32 -38.77
CA LYS A 23 -9.65 12.73 -38.75
C LYS A 23 -9.25 13.22 -37.38
N HIS A 24 -9.90 12.72 -36.32
CA HIS A 24 -9.74 13.23 -34.96
C HIS A 24 -8.82 12.36 -34.13
N THR A 25 -7.97 13.03 -33.32
CA THR A 25 -7.25 12.41 -32.20
C THR A 25 -8.02 12.73 -30.93
N ILE A 26 -8.48 11.71 -30.22
CA ILE A 26 -9.30 11.87 -29.00
C ILE A 26 -8.39 12.30 -27.84
N ASN A 27 -8.62 13.49 -27.26
CA ASN A 27 -7.93 13.96 -26.06
C ASN A 27 -8.62 13.38 -24.83
N THR A 28 -8.01 12.36 -24.23
CA THR A 28 -8.59 11.66 -23.09
C THR A 28 -8.01 12.18 -21.78
N SER A 29 -8.87 12.59 -20.89
CA SER A 29 -8.53 13.06 -19.55
C SER A 29 -8.30 11.89 -18.60
N ILE A 30 -7.12 11.84 -17.98
CA ILE A 30 -6.64 10.77 -17.11
C ILE A 30 -6.43 11.31 -15.70
N SER A 31 -6.99 10.64 -14.69
CA SER A 31 -6.66 10.93 -13.29
C SER A 31 -5.29 10.38 -12.92
N ASN A 32 -4.49 11.18 -12.21
CA ASN A 32 -3.19 10.72 -11.69
C ASN A 32 -3.31 9.76 -10.50
N SER A 33 -4.47 9.67 -9.81
CA SER A 33 -4.53 9.09 -8.47
C SER A 33 -5.78 8.29 -8.12
N TRP A 34 -6.61 7.88 -9.09
CA TRP A 34 -7.83 7.10 -8.81
C TRP A 34 -7.65 5.60 -9.12
N ALA A 35 -6.66 4.99 -8.49
CA ALA A 35 -6.42 3.55 -8.59
C ALA A 35 -7.51 2.72 -7.87
N PRO A 36 -7.89 1.54 -8.39
CA PRO A 36 -7.31 0.82 -9.52
C PRO A 36 -7.89 1.17 -10.90
N PHE A 37 -8.73 2.19 -11.04
CA PHE A 37 -9.43 2.49 -12.29
C PHE A 37 -8.59 3.30 -13.27
N THR A 38 -8.03 4.41 -12.81
CA THR A 38 -7.19 5.28 -13.62
C THR A 38 -6.15 5.98 -12.75
N PHE A 39 -4.90 5.87 -13.12
CA PHE A 39 -3.78 6.52 -12.45
C PHE A 39 -2.54 6.58 -13.36
N LYS A 40 -1.61 7.45 -13.01
CA LYS A 40 -0.34 7.57 -13.70
C LYS A 40 0.68 6.61 -13.10
N SER A 41 1.32 5.78 -13.92
CA SER A 41 2.41 4.89 -13.49
C SER A 41 3.70 5.68 -13.22
N ASN A 42 4.68 5.01 -12.60
CA ASN A 42 6.03 5.58 -12.43
C ASN A 42 6.73 5.85 -13.77
N ALA A 43 6.36 5.15 -14.84
CA ALA A 43 6.84 5.38 -16.19
C ALA A 43 6.13 6.53 -16.92
N GLY A 44 5.11 7.14 -16.29
CA GLY A 44 4.36 8.24 -16.86
C GLY A 44 3.16 7.81 -17.72
N GLU A 45 2.82 6.52 -17.74
CA GLU A 45 1.75 5.95 -18.55
C GLU A 45 0.43 5.88 -17.79
N ALA A 46 -0.70 5.90 -18.52
CA ALA A 46 -2.02 5.64 -17.94
C ALA A 46 -2.17 4.16 -17.60
N GLN A 47 -2.57 3.85 -16.37
CA GLN A 47 -2.80 2.48 -15.92
C GLN A 47 -4.14 2.36 -15.18
N GLY A 48 -4.65 1.14 -15.09
CA GLY A 48 -5.86 0.82 -14.34
C GLY A 48 -6.93 0.14 -15.17
N ILE A 49 -7.98 -0.33 -14.49
CA ILE A 49 -9.10 -1.06 -15.10
C ILE A 49 -9.71 -0.28 -16.27
N SER A 50 -9.99 1.01 -16.05
CA SER A 50 -10.65 1.83 -17.08
C SER A 50 -9.66 2.29 -18.15
N SER A 51 -8.39 2.46 -17.82
CA SER A 51 -7.35 2.73 -18.82
C SER A 51 -7.21 1.54 -19.77
N GLU A 52 -7.11 0.30 -19.25
CA GLU A 52 -7.03 -0.90 -20.09
C GLU A 52 -8.32 -1.14 -20.88
N TYR A 53 -9.48 -0.84 -20.29
CA TYR A 53 -10.76 -0.93 -21.01
C TYR A 53 -10.82 0.09 -22.16
N TRP A 54 -10.31 1.29 -21.93
CA TRP A 54 -10.19 2.32 -22.96
C TRP A 54 -9.20 1.92 -24.07
N GLU A 55 -8.05 1.37 -23.71
CA GLU A 55 -7.09 0.84 -24.70
C GLU A 55 -7.70 -0.27 -25.57
N LEU A 56 -8.46 -1.17 -24.97
CA LEU A 56 -9.22 -2.20 -25.73
C LEU A 56 -10.18 -1.56 -26.72
N ILE A 57 -10.92 -0.51 -26.33
CA ILE A 57 -11.81 0.24 -27.24
C ILE A 57 -11.03 0.90 -28.37
N LEU A 58 -9.91 1.57 -28.06
CA LEU A 58 -9.06 2.22 -29.04
C LEU A 58 -8.49 1.24 -30.08
N GLU A 59 -8.02 0.08 -29.60
CA GLU A 59 -7.54 -0.99 -30.46
C GLU A 59 -8.65 -1.48 -31.41
N LYS A 60 -9.81 -1.83 -30.84
CA LYS A 60 -10.97 -2.28 -31.59
C LYS A 60 -11.48 -1.24 -32.60
N LEU A 61 -11.41 0.04 -32.28
CA LEU A 61 -11.84 1.15 -33.16
C LEU A 61 -10.72 1.64 -34.08
N ASN A 62 -9.47 1.18 -33.92
CA ASN A 62 -8.27 1.74 -34.57
C ASN A 62 -8.24 3.28 -34.47
N ALA A 63 -8.60 3.80 -33.28
CA ALA A 63 -8.74 5.23 -33.03
C ALA A 63 -7.43 5.83 -32.49
N LYS A 64 -7.18 7.09 -32.85
CA LYS A 64 -6.03 7.83 -32.32
C LYS A 64 -6.40 8.49 -31.00
N ASN A 65 -5.49 8.41 -30.02
CA ASN A 65 -5.69 8.95 -28.69
C ASN A 65 -4.48 9.76 -28.22
N LYS A 66 -4.74 10.75 -27.36
CA LYS A 66 -3.74 11.50 -26.61
C LYS A 66 -4.19 11.59 -25.15
N ASN A 67 -3.39 11.06 -24.24
CA ASN A 67 -3.64 11.13 -22.81
C ASN A 67 -3.23 12.50 -22.24
N VAL A 68 -4.13 13.14 -21.49
CA VAL A 68 -3.91 14.38 -20.76
C VAL A 68 -4.12 14.09 -19.27
N PHE A 69 -3.07 14.28 -18.46
CA PHE A 69 -3.07 13.90 -17.06
C PHE A 69 -3.47 15.06 -16.14
N PHE A 70 -4.28 14.75 -15.12
CA PHE A 70 -4.78 15.70 -14.13
C PHE A 70 -4.55 15.22 -12.71
N ASP A 71 -4.21 16.13 -11.80
CA ASP A 71 -3.94 15.82 -10.41
C ASP A 71 -5.23 15.64 -9.58
N ASN A 72 -6.30 16.32 -9.98
CA ASN A 72 -7.59 16.22 -9.31
C ASN A 72 -8.74 16.07 -10.31
N PHE A 73 -9.87 15.56 -9.81
CA PHE A 73 -11.02 15.30 -10.66
C PHE A 73 -11.78 16.57 -11.05
N SER A 74 -11.72 17.61 -10.24
CA SER A 74 -12.41 18.89 -10.55
C SER A 74 -11.83 19.54 -11.81
N ASP A 75 -10.51 19.50 -11.97
CA ASP A 75 -9.83 20.04 -13.17
C ASP A 75 -10.18 19.21 -14.42
N GLN A 76 -10.38 17.90 -14.29
CA GLN A 76 -10.86 17.07 -15.41
C GLN A 76 -12.26 17.52 -15.86
N LEU A 77 -13.17 17.77 -14.90
CA LEU A 77 -14.53 18.25 -15.23
C LEU A 77 -14.51 19.61 -15.89
N GLU A 78 -13.69 20.55 -15.42
CA GLU A 78 -13.52 21.86 -16.04
C GLU A 78 -12.93 21.73 -17.46
N GLY A 79 -11.98 20.82 -17.67
CA GLY A 79 -11.42 20.55 -19.00
C GLY A 79 -12.47 20.08 -20.01
N ILE A 80 -13.45 19.27 -19.62
CA ILE A 80 -14.60 18.89 -20.48
C ILE A 80 -15.51 20.08 -20.72
N LYS A 81 -15.84 20.85 -19.68
CA LYS A 81 -16.73 21.99 -19.75
C LYS A 81 -16.16 23.09 -20.67
N ASN A 82 -14.86 23.32 -20.60
CA ASN A 82 -14.13 24.26 -21.42
C ASN A 82 -13.75 23.70 -22.80
N LYS A 83 -14.08 22.42 -23.10
CA LYS A 83 -13.77 21.75 -24.38
C LYS A 83 -12.26 21.57 -24.65
N GLU A 84 -11.46 21.55 -23.60
CA GLU A 84 -10.02 21.29 -23.64
C GLU A 84 -9.70 19.80 -23.79
N ASN A 85 -10.61 18.94 -23.27
CA ASN A 85 -10.57 17.49 -23.39
C ASN A 85 -11.85 16.99 -24.05
N ASP A 86 -11.76 15.85 -24.74
CA ASP A 86 -12.89 15.28 -25.45
C ASP A 86 -13.64 14.26 -24.62
N LEU A 87 -12.92 13.58 -23.67
CA LEU A 87 -13.40 12.41 -22.97
C LEU A 87 -12.78 12.29 -21.57
N ILE A 88 -13.62 11.92 -20.61
CA ILE A 88 -13.21 11.32 -19.31
C ILE A 88 -13.83 9.93 -19.22
N PHE A 89 -13.09 8.92 -18.81
CA PHE A 89 -13.67 7.61 -18.47
C PHE A 89 -13.80 7.41 -16.96
N SER A 90 -14.63 6.45 -16.56
CA SER A 90 -14.88 6.14 -15.14
C SER A 90 -15.66 7.22 -14.40
N VAL A 91 -16.61 7.85 -15.05
CA VAL A 91 -17.43 8.91 -14.47
C VAL A 91 -18.87 8.46 -14.33
N GLY A 92 -19.49 8.81 -13.20
CA GLY A 92 -20.95 8.64 -13.04
C GLY A 92 -21.70 9.82 -13.65
N GLU A 93 -22.83 9.50 -14.27
CA GLU A 93 -23.77 10.50 -14.75
C GLU A 93 -24.50 11.17 -13.57
N THR A 94 -24.58 12.49 -13.59
CA THR A 94 -25.39 13.28 -12.64
C THR A 94 -26.19 14.34 -13.40
N PRO A 95 -27.35 14.82 -12.85
CA PRO A 95 -28.11 15.88 -13.49
C PRO A 95 -27.27 17.11 -13.83
N GLN A 96 -26.43 17.56 -12.93
CA GLN A 96 -25.56 18.73 -13.11
C GLN A 96 -24.55 18.56 -14.23
N ARG A 97 -23.99 17.35 -14.38
CA ARG A 97 -23.02 17.09 -15.46
C ARG A 97 -23.69 16.97 -16.83
N LYS A 98 -24.94 16.53 -16.88
CA LYS A 98 -25.72 16.46 -18.12
C LYS A 98 -26.02 17.84 -18.74
N GLU A 99 -25.86 18.90 -17.98
CA GLU A 99 -26.04 20.27 -18.48
C GLU A 99 -24.93 20.68 -19.46
N TYR A 100 -23.76 20.04 -19.41
CA TYR A 100 -22.59 20.41 -20.21
C TYR A 100 -21.82 19.22 -20.80
N ALA A 101 -22.30 18.00 -20.67
CA ALA A 101 -21.65 16.81 -21.21
C ALA A 101 -22.64 15.71 -21.60
N LEU A 102 -22.24 14.87 -22.54
CA LEU A 102 -22.90 13.65 -22.95
C LEU A 102 -22.33 12.46 -22.17
N PHE A 103 -23.08 11.38 -22.09
CA PHE A 103 -22.69 10.16 -21.38
C PHE A 103 -22.95 8.92 -22.22
N SER A 104 -21.97 8.04 -22.29
CA SER A 104 -22.15 6.71 -22.88
C SER A 104 -23.09 5.83 -22.04
N LYS A 105 -23.43 4.66 -22.58
CA LYS A 105 -23.93 3.56 -21.77
C LYS A 105 -22.95 3.20 -20.67
N GLU A 106 -23.43 2.62 -19.57
CA GLU A 106 -22.54 2.08 -18.54
C GLU A 106 -21.75 0.87 -19.10
N TYR A 107 -20.48 0.76 -18.68
CA TYR A 107 -19.68 -0.40 -19.04
C TYR A 107 -19.34 -1.29 -17.83
N VAL A 108 -19.46 -0.76 -16.60
CA VAL A 108 -19.31 -1.51 -15.35
C VAL A 108 -19.99 -0.78 -14.20
N ARG A 109 -20.43 -1.54 -13.19
CA ARG A 109 -21.11 -1.02 -12.00
C ARG A 109 -20.51 -1.62 -10.74
N PHE A 110 -20.33 -0.80 -9.70
CA PHE A 110 -19.83 -1.24 -8.41
C PHE A 110 -20.65 -0.65 -7.25
N PRO A 111 -20.81 -1.39 -6.13
CA PRO A 111 -21.42 -0.85 -4.94
C PRO A 111 -20.55 0.25 -4.32
N ILE A 112 -21.20 1.31 -3.85
CA ILE A 112 -20.59 2.35 -3.03
C ILE A 112 -20.50 1.81 -1.60
N SER A 113 -19.29 1.64 -1.09
CA SER A 113 -19.00 0.95 0.16
C SER A 113 -18.44 1.92 1.21
N ILE A 114 -18.48 1.46 2.46
CA ILE A 114 -18.12 2.24 3.65
C ILE A 114 -16.91 1.59 4.31
N VAL A 115 -15.85 2.37 4.55
CA VAL A 115 -14.68 1.98 5.33
C VAL A 115 -14.75 2.62 6.71
N THR A 116 -14.48 1.83 7.74
CA THR A 116 -14.32 2.28 9.13
C THR A 116 -13.08 1.67 9.77
N LYS A 117 -12.86 1.94 11.03
CA LYS A 117 -11.92 1.20 11.86
C LYS A 117 -12.34 -0.25 12.00
N LYS A 118 -11.38 -1.17 12.22
CA LYS A 118 -11.63 -2.62 12.34
C LYS A 118 -12.49 -3.01 13.55
N ASP A 119 -12.41 -2.25 14.62
CA ASP A 119 -13.16 -2.45 15.87
C ASP A 119 -14.63 -2.01 15.77
N GLU A 120 -15.01 -1.24 14.74
CA GLU A 120 -16.40 -0.86 14.49
C GLU A 120 -17.23 -2.05 14.01
N ASN A 121 -18.53 -2.07 14.36
CA ASN A 121 -19.46 -3.09 13.90
C ASN A 121 -19.74 -3.00 12.40
N PHE A 122 -20.28 -4.08 11.82
CA PHE A 122 -20.79 -4.07 10.45
C PHE A 122 -21.95 -3.07 10.32
N ILE A 123 -21.95 -2.30 9.24
CA ILE A 123 -22.96 -1.28 8.96
C ILE A 123 -24.00 -1.87 8.02
N GLU A 124 -25.14 -2.26 8.55
CA GLU A 124 -26.24 -2.84 7.78
C GLU A 124 -26.93 -1.82 6.87
N SER A 125 -27.02 -0.58 7.33
CA SER A 125 -27.66 0.51 6.60
C SER A 125 -26.88 1.81 6.73
N PHE A 126 -26.76 2.55 5.64
CA PHE A 126 -26.12 3.86 5.65
C PHE A 126 -26.80 4.85 6.61
N SER A 127 -28.11 4.73 6.80
CA SER A 127 -28.87 5.57 7.74
C SER A 127 -28.40 5.44 9.19
N SER A 128 -27.82 4.30 9.58
CA SER A 128 -27.31 4.09 10.95
C SER A 128 -26.08 4.93 11.31
N ILE A 129 -25.41 5.50 10.33
CA ILE A 129 -24.22 6.34 10.52
C ILE A 129 -24.49 7.83 10.22
N ILE A 130 -25.74 8.20 9.96
CA ILE A 130 -26.14 9.62 9.84
C ILE A 130 -25.85 10.32 11.18
N GLY A 131 -25.23 11.50 11.12
CA GLY A 131 -24.76 12.24 12.29
C GLY A 131 -23.32 11.93 12.72
N LYS A 132 -22.69 10.91 12.12
CA LYS A 132 -21.25 10.68 12.25
C LYS A 132 -20.48 11.57 11.27
N LYS A 133 -19.20 11.83 11.55
CA LYS A 133 -18.29 12.51 10.61
C LYS A 133 -17.90 11.57 9.49
N ILE A 134 -18.38 11.82 8.29
CA ILE A 134 -18.15 10.97 7.11
C ILE A 134 -17.29 11.74 6.11
N ALA A 135 -16.15 11.16 5.72
CA ALA A 135 -15.30 11.70 4.67
C ALA A 135 -15.68 11.11 3.31
N ILE A 136 -15.61 11.93 2.25
CA ILE A 136 -15.90 11.53 0.87
C ILE A 136 -15.11 12.40 -0.12
N GLY A 137 -14.80 11.86 -1.29
CA GLY A 137 -14.10 12.60 -2.33
C GLY A 137 -14.89 13.80 -2.84
N ASN A 138 -14.24 14.96 -2.90
CA ASN A 138 -14.83 16.20 -3.40
C ASN A 138 -15.21 16.05 -4.87
N ASN A 139 -16.44 16.44 -5.23
CA ASN A 139 -17.02 16.28 -6.58
C ASN A 139 -17.07 14.84 -7.13
N PHE A 140 -16.73 13.82 -6.32
CA PHE A 140 -16.86 12.44 -6.74
C PHE A 140 -18.34 12.08 -6.95
N THR A 141 -18.59 11.12 -7.85
CA THR A 141 -19.95 10.65 -8.15
C THR A 141 -20.65 10.12 -6.89
N ALA A 142 -19.94 9.39 -6.04
CA ALA A 142 -20.47 8.92 -4.76
C ALA A 142 -20.96 10.05 -3.88
N HIS A 143 -20.23 11.18 -3.81
CA HIS A 143 -20.67 12.39 -3.09
C HIS A 143 -22.00 12.92 -3.64
N ASN A 144 -22.09 13.08 -4.97
CA ASN A 144 -23.32 13.61 -5.58
C ASN A 144 -24.52 12.68 -5.37
N ILE A 145 -24.33 11.35 -5.52
CA ILE A 145 -25.39 10.35 -5.27
C ILE A 145 -25.88 10.44 -3.82
N LEU A 146 -24.96 10.43 -2.85
CA LEU A 146 -25.32 10.45 -1.44
C LEU A 146 -25.89 11.80 -1.00
N LYS A 147 -25.37 12.89 -1.54
CA LYS A 147 -25.93 14.23 -1.24
C LYS A 147 -27.36 14.41 -1.77
N ASN A 148 -27.65 13.82 -2.93
CA ASN A 148 -29.03 13.82 -3.45
C ASN A 148 -29.97 12.95 -2.61
N ASN A 149 -29.51 11.79 -2.15
CA ASN A 149 -30.31 10.87 -1.32
C ASN A 149 -30.46 11.36 0.13
N TYR A 150 -29.45 12.09 0.63
CA TYR A 150 -29.35 12.61 2.01
C TYR A 150 -28.96 14.09 2.01
N PRO A 151 -29.85 15.03 1.61
CA PRO A 151 -29.52 16.46 1.40
C PRO A 151 -28.97 17.17 2.64
N ASN A 152 -29.42 16.75 3.83
CA ASN A 152 -29.02 17.35 5.11
C ASN A 152 -27.74 16.77 5.71
N LEU A 153 -27.11 15.78 5.04
CA LEU A 153 -25.88 15.18 5.50
C LEU A 153 -24.68 16.05 5.12
N GLU A 154 -23.88 16.38 6.12
CA GLU A 154 -22.62 17.10 5.92
C GLU A 154 -21.46 16.10 5.82
N PHE A 155 -20.64 16.28 4.78
CA PHE A 155 -19.46 15.46 4.53
C PHE A 155 -18.17 16.24 4.77
N ILE A 156 -17.13 15.55 5.22
CA ILE A 156 -15.76 16.06 5.16
C ILE A 156 -15.24 15.78 3.74
N LEU A 157 -15.12 16.82 2.94
CA LEU A 157 -14.66 16.71 1.56
C LEU A 157 -13.13 16.55 1.51
N VAL A 158 -12.66 15.59 0.75
CA VAL A 158 -11.24 15.32 0.54
C VAL A 158 -10.88 15.26 -0.94
N ASP A 159 -9.63 15.59 -1.28
CA ASP A 159 -9.16 15.63 -2.67
C ASP A 159 -8.60 14.28 -3.14
N SER A 160 -8.39 13.33 -2.23
CA SER A 160 -7.87 12.00 -2.56
C SER A 160 -8.36 10.91 -1.62
N VAL A 161 -8.40 9.68 -2.13
CA VAL A 161 -8.75 8.48 -1.37
C VAL A 161 -7.84 8.31 -0.16
N LYS A 162 -6.53 8.53 -0.33
CA LYS A 162 -5.55 8.43 0.76
C LYS A 162 -5.88 9.38 1.91
N LYS A 163 -6.20 10.66 1.62
CA LYS A 163 -6.62 11.62 2.65
C LYS A 163 -7.85 11.15 3.40
N GLY A 164 -8.86 10.60 2.69
CA GLY A 164 -10.07 10.05 3.30
C GLY A 164 -9.77 8.90 4.25
N LEU A 165 -8.97 7.92 3.82
CA LEU A 165 -8.56 6.79 4.66
C LEU A 165 -7.69 7.25 5.85
N ASP A 166 -6.79 8.20 5.67
CA ASP A 166 -5.98 8.79 6.74
C ASP A 166 -6.85 9.45 7.84
N LEU A 167 -7.95 10.11 7.45
CA LEU A 167 -8.88 10.69 8.42
C LEU A 167 -9.55 9.62 9.29
N VAL A 168 -9.93 8.49 8.70
CA VAL A 168 -10.53 7.37 9.44
C VAL A 168 -9.47 6.70 10.33
N SER A 169 -8.30 6.39 9.79
CA SER A 169 -7.21 5.78 10.54
C SER A 169 -6.80 6.63 11.76
N LYS A 170 -6.81 7.96 11.64
CA LYS A 170 -6.48 8.92 12.70
C LYS A 170 -7.67 9.33 13.59
N ASN A 171 -8.82 8.65 13.49
CA ASN A 171 -10.06 8.97 14.23
C ASN A 171 -10.58 10.41 14.03
N LYS A 172 -10.26 11.05 12.90
CA LYS A 172 -10.77 12.38 12.53
C LYS A 172 -12.07 12.30 11.75
N ALA A 173 -12.35 11.17 11.10
CA ALA A 173 -13.62 10.80 10.52
C ALA A 173 -14.02 9.42 11.04
N TYR A 174 -15.33 9.16 11.14
CA TYR A 174 -15.89 7.86 11.50
C TYR A 174 -15.77 6.87 10.31
N ALA A 175 -16.06 7.36 9.10
CA ALA A 175 -16.06 6.56 7.88
C ALA A 175 -15.49 7.34 6.70
N TYR A 176 -14.98 6.59 5.71
CA TYR A 176 -14.72 7.10 4.36
C TYR A 176 -15.53 6.27 3.35
N ILE A 177 -16.03 6.93 2.30
CA ILE A 177 -16.92 6.32 1.32
C ILE A 177 -16.34 6.44 -0.09
N ASP A 178 -16.29 5.32 -0.79
CA ASP A 178 -15.96 5.23 -2.22
C ASP A 178 -16.46 3.87 -2.76
N ILE A 179 -16.25 3.59 -4.04
CA ILE A 179 -16.56 2.28 -4.62
C ILE A 179 -15.63 1.19 -4.07
N LYS A 180 -16.20 0.00 -3.89
CA LYS A 180 -15.50 -1.12 -3.23
C LYS A 180 -14.11 -1.43 -3.78
N PRO A 181 -13.85 -1.49 -5.11
CA PRO A 181 -12.50 -1.76 -5.62
C PRO A 181 -11.47 -0.68 -5.25
N VAL A 182 -11.87 0.60 -5.25
CA VAL A 182 -10.99 1.71 -4.86
C VAL A 182 -10.59 1.59 -3.39
N LEU A 183 -11.56 1.29 -2.51
CA LEU A 183 -11.31 1.10 -1.09
C LEU A 183 -10.38 -0.08 -0.84
N PHE A 184 -10.69 -1.24 -1.44
CA PHE A 184 -9.89 -2.45 -1.27
C PHE A 184 -8.44 -2.26 -1.74
N TYR A 185 -8.27 -1.69 -2.95
CA TYR A 185 -6.96 -1.40 -3.51
C TYR A 185 -6.13 -0.47 -2.62
N ASN A 186 -6.71 0.66 -2.18
CA ASN A 186 -5.96 1.66 -1.43
C ASN A 186 -5.68 1.22 0.03
N ILE A 187 -6.57 0.46 0.67
CA ILE A 187 -6.32 -0.16 1.97
C ILE A 187 -5.09 -1.08 1.89
N ALA A 188 -5.03 -1.93 0.87
CA ALA A 188 -3.91 -2.83 0.66
C ALA A 188 -2.62 -2.09 0.26
N LYS A 189 -2.70 -1.14 -0.68
CA LYS A 189 -1.55 -0.38 -1.18
C LYS A 189 -0.85 0.44 -0.10
N TYR A 190 -1.59 1.05 0.81
CA TYR A 190 -1.06 1.88 1.89
C TYR A 190 -0.96 1.14 3.23
N GLU A 191 -1.16 -0.19 3.20
CA GLU A 191 -0.97 -1.09 4.34
C GLU A 191 -1.77 -0.68 5.60
N TYR A 192 -3.00 -0.18 5.41
CA TYR A 192 -3.89 0.13 6.53
C TYR A 192 -4.32 -1.17 7.24
N THR A 193 -3.65 -1.49 8.35
CA THR A 193 -3.95 -2.68 9.15
C THR A 193 -5.12 -2.48 10.11
N ASP A 194 -5.53 -1.24 10.31
CA ASP A 194 -6.55 -0.78 11.26
C ASP A 194 -7.90 -0.45 10.62
N LEU A 195 -8.01 -0.54 9.28
CA LEU A 195 -9.23 -0.26 8.53
C LEU A 195 -9.85 -1.53 7.93
N LYS A 196 -11.18 -1.51 7.74
CA LYS A 196 -11.94 -2.54 7.02
C LYS A 196 -13.10 -1.93 6.24
N ILE A 197 -13.56 -2.65 5.20
CA ILE A 197 -14.86 -2.36 4.57
C ILE A 197 -15.95 -2.90 5.49
N SER A 198 -16.80 -2.02 6.01
CA SER A 198 -17.76 -2.32 7.07
C SER A 198 -19.21 -2.38 6.59
N GLY A 199 -19.47 -2.06 5.33
CA GLY A 199 -20.82 -2.10 4.76
C GLY A 199 -20.91 -1.41 3.41
N ASN A 200 -22.13 -1.31 2.91
CA ASN A 200 -22.45 -0.61 1.66
C ASN A 200 -23.48 0.49 1.94
N THR A 201 -23.52 1.50 1.08
CA THR A 201 -24.48 2.61 1.22
C THR A 201 -25.89 2.25 0.69
N GLY A 202 -26.04 1.12 0.02
CA GLY A 202 -27.25 0.75 -0.72
C GLY A 202 -27.35 1.40 -2.11
N ALA A 203 -26.38 2.24 -2.48
CA ALA A 203 -26.30 2.84 -3.81
C ALA A 203 -25.15 2.22 -4.62
N ASP A 204 -25.32 2.21 -5.93
CA ASP A 204 -24.32 1.75 -6.88
C ASP A 204 -23.77 2.90 -7.69
N PHE A 205 -22.54 2.74 -8.15
CA PHE A 205 -21.87 3.64 -9.07
C PHE A 205 -21.69 2.96 -10.42
N SER A 206 -22.39 3.47 -11.44
CA SER A 206 -22.24 3.08 -12.84
C SER A 206 -21.15 3.88 -13.51
N LEU A 207 -20.11 3.21 -13.97
CA LEU A 207 -19.00 3.84 -14.70
C LEU A 207 -19.38 4.02 -16.17
N LYS A 208 -19.26 5.25 -16.64
CA LYS A 208 -19.55 5.67 -18.01
C LYS A 208 -18.40 6.51 -18.56
N PHE A 209 -18.39 6.69 -19.87
CA PHE A 209 -17.61 7.75 -20.51
C PHE A 209 -18.41 9.05 -20.46
N MET A 210 -17.77 10.12 -20.01
CA MET A 210 -18.28 11.49 -20.08
C MET A 210 -17.60 12.19 -21.24
N ILE A 211 -18.37 12.78 -22.14
CA ILE A 211 -17.95 13.28 -23.43
C ILE A 211 -18.38 14.74 -23.52
N ARG A 212 -17.56 15.62 -24.11
CA ARG A 212 -17.97 17.00 -24.36
C ARG A 212 -19.26 17.05 -25.17
N ASP A 213 -20.11 18.03 -24.87
CA ASP A 213 -21.50 18.12 -25.37
C ASP A 213 -21.61 18.33 -26.91
N ASP A 214 -20.56 18.85 -27.53
CA ASP A 214 -20.51 19.11 -28.97
C ASP A 214 -19.99 17.92 -29.80
N TYR A 215 -19.76 16.73 -29.16
CA TYR A 215 -19.31 15.49 -29.84
C TYR A 215 -20.32 14.33 -29.74
N PRO A 216 -21.60 14.51 -30.17
CA PRO A 216 -22.58 13.42 -30.12
C PRO A 216 -22.19 12.22 -30.98
N ILE A 217 -21.39 12.44 -32.02
CA ILE A 217 -20.85 11.37 -32.87
C ILE A 217 -19.91 10.45 -32.08
N LEU A 218 -19.11 10.98 -31.15
CA LEU A 218 -18.22 10.20 -30.29
C LEU A 218 -19.04 9.38 -29.28
N GLU A 219 -20.13 9.94 -28.73
CA GLU A 219 -21.05 9.18 -27.87
C GLU A 219 -21.63 7.96 -28.61
N SER A 220 -22.10 8.15 -29.84
CA SER A 220 -22.64 7.06 -30.67
C SER A 220 -21.60 5.97 -30.92
N ILE A 221 -20.38 6.36 -31.31
CA ILE A 221 -19.26 5.43 -31.52
C ILE A 221 -18.98 4.62 -30.27
N LEU A 222 -18.86 5.27 -29.11
CA LEU A 222 -18.54 4.63 -27.84
C LEU A 222 -19.66 3.67 -27.40
N ASN A 223 -20.92 4.04 -27.57
CA ASN A 223 -22.05 3.16 -27.26
C ASN A 223 -22.05 1.87 -28.11
N LYS A 224 -21.64 1.94 -29.37
CA LYS A 224 -21.47 0.78 -30.24
C LYS A 224 -20.26 -0.06 -29.81
N ALA A 225 -19.13 0.58 -29.50
CA ALA A 225 -17.94 -0.11 -29.02
C ALA A 225 -18.19 -0.85 -27.72
N ILE A 226 -18.80 -0.21 -26.71
CA ILE A 226 -19.17 -0.83 -25.44
C ILE A 226 -20.05 -2.07 -25.66
N SER A 227 -21.05 -1.97 -26.57
CA SER A 227 -21.95 -3.09 -26.88
C SER A 227 -21.25 -4.27 -27.57
N SER A 228 -20.05 -4.09 -28.11
CA SER A 228 -19.25 -5.13 -28.77
C SER A 228 -18.26 -5.83 -27.84
N ILE A 229 -18.00 -5.28 -26.66
CA ILE A 229 -17.09 -5.86 -25.68
C ILE A 229 -17.84 -6.95 -24.91
N SER A 230 -17.27 -8.14 -24.90
CA SER A 230 -17.85 -9.27 -24.17
C SER A 230 -17.60 -9.16 -22.66
N LEU A 231 -18.47 -9.79 -21.88
CA LEU A 231 -18.27 -9.90 -20.42
C LEU A 231 -16.94 -10.60 -20.07
N ASN A 232 -16.46 -11.52 -20.90
CA ASN A 232 -15.19 -12.19 -20.67
C ASN A 232 -14.00 -11.24 -20.83
N GLU A 233 -13.99 -10.37 -21.84
CA GLU A 233 -12.95 -9.33 -22.01
C GLU A 233 -12.91 -8.38 -20.82
N LEU A 234 -14.08 -7.90 -20.40
CA LEU A 234 -14.21 -7.02 -19.23
C LEU A 234 -13.74 -7.72 -17.94
N ASN A 235 -14.21 -8.96 -17.70
CA ASN A 235 -13.85 -9.74 -16.52
C ASN A 235 -12.34 -10.06 -16.48
N THR A 236 -11.70 -10.27 -17.62
CA THR A 236 -10.26 -10.49 -17.71
C THR A 236 -9.51 -9.28 -17.18
N ILE A 237 -9.90 -8.07 -17.60
CA ILE A 237 -9.32 -6.81 -17.11
C ILE A 237 -9.55 -6.67 -15.60
N ILE A 238 -10.79 -6.83 -15.13
CA ILE A 238 -11.13 -6.67 -13.71
C ILE A 238 -10.37 -7.67 -12.83
N THR A 239 -10.29 -8.94 -13.25
CA THR A 239 -9.62 -10.00 -12.49
C THR A 239 -8.12 -9.76 -12.38
N LYS A 240 -7.50 -9.28 -13.45
CA LYS A 240 -6.08 -8.88 -13.43
C LYS A 240 -5.80 -7.88 -12.30
N TRP A 241 -6.67 -6.87 -12.13
CA TRP A 241 -6.52 -5.83 -11.12
C TRP A 241 -6.93 -6.25 -9.71
N ASN A 242 -7.86 -7.19 -9.57
CA ASN A 242 -8.23 -7.77 -8.26
C ASN A 242 -7.14 -8.68 -7.70
N ASN A 243 -6.34 -9.31 -8.56
CA ASN A 243 -5.26 -10.22 -8.19
C ASN A 243 -3.88 -9.54 -8.06
N ILE A 244 -3.82 -8.21 -8.15
CA ILE A 244 -2.56 -7.49 -7.91
C ILE A 244 -2.19 -7.69 -6.43
N GLN A 245 -1.26 -8.60 -6.19
CA GLN A 245 -0.53 -8.66 -4.94
C GLN A 245 0.45 -7.49 -4.95
N PHE A 246 0.23 -6.52 -4.06
CA PHE A 246 1.26 -5.52 -3.81
C PHE A 246 2.49 -6.27 -3.32
N GLN A 247 3.53 -6.35 -4.15
CA GLN A 247 4.83 -6.77 -3.67
C GLN A 247 5.24 -5.71 -2.64
N THR A 248 5.12 -6.06 -1.38
CA THR A 248 5.80 -5.31 -0.32
C THR A 248 7.28 -5.37 -0.69
N THR A 249 7.82 -4.28 -1.17
CA THR A 249 9.26 -4.17 -1.42
C THR A 249 9.92 -4.31 -0.06
N PHE A 250 10.46 -5.50 0.22
CA PHE A 250 11.20 -5.76 1.43
C PHE A 250 12.34 -4.73 1.49
N ASN A 251 12.37 -3.94 2.54
CA ASN A 251 13.38 -2.89 2.67
C ASN A 251 14.74 -3.55 3.00
N TYR A 252 15.44 -3.99 1.95
CA TYR A 252 16.75 -4.63 2.06
C TYR A 252 17.78 -3.74 2.73
N ASP A 253 17.65 -2.41 2.65
CA ASP A 253 18.56 -1.47 3.30
C ASP A 253 18.45 -1.56 4.83
N LEU A 254 17.23 -1.59 5.36
CA LEU A 254 16.99 -1.78 6.79
C LEU A 254 17.43 -3.18 7.24
N PHE A 255 17.16 -4.21 6.43
CA PHE A 255 17.58 -5.59 6.71
C PHE A 255 19.11 -5.69 6.85
N TRP A 256 19.86 -5.13 5.90
CA TRP A 256 21.32 -5.17 5.94
C TRP A 256 21.90 -4.35 7.10
N LYS A 257 21.31 -3.23 7.48
CA LYS A 257 21.69 -2.45 8.66
C LYS A 257 21.54 -3.26 9.95
N ILE A 258 20.41 -3.94 10.12
CA ILE A 258 20.16 -4.81 11.28
C ILE A 258 21.13 -6.00 11.29
N ALA A 259 21.31 -6.66 10.17
CA ALA A 259 22.24 -7.79 10.03
C ALA A 259 23.68 -7.38 10.37
N PHE A 260 24.12 -6.20 9.96
CA PHE A 260 25.44 -5.66 10.27
C PHE A 260 25.61 -5.39 11.78
N ILE A 261 24.61 -4.83 12.44
CA ILE A 261 24.63 -4.62 13.90
C ILE A 261 24.73 -5.95 14.65
N ILE A 262 23.95 -6.96 14.24
CA ILE A 262 24.02 -8.32 14.82
C ILE A 262 25.41 -8.92 14.64
N LEU A 263 26.01 -8.77 13.47
CA LEU A 263 27.38 -9.25 13.18
C LEU A 263 28.41 -8.60 14.11
N LEU A 264 28.34 -7.29 14.32
CA LEU A 264 29.22 -6.58 15.24
C LEU A 264 29.10 -7.09 16.68
N ILE A 265 27.87 -7.33 17.15
CA ILE A 265 27.63 -7.88 18.49
C ILE A 265 28.23 -9.28 18.61
N LEU A 266 28.08 -10.13 17.61
CA LEU A 266 28.67 -11.48 17.58
C LEU A 266 30.20 -11.43 17.61
N LEU A 267 30.82 -10.54 16.83
CA LEU A 267 32.26 -10.35 16.82
C LEU A 267 32.78 -9.88 18.19
N ALA A 268 32.09 -8.92 18.81
CA ALA A 268 32.43 -8.45 20.16
C ALA A 268 32.30 -9.58 21.21
N PHE A 269 31.26 -10.41 21.10
CA PHE A 269 31.07 -11.56 21.99
C PHE A 269 32.18 -12.59 21.82
N VAL A 270 32.54 -12.94 20.58
CA VAL A 270 33.65 -13.86 20.30
C VAL A 270 34.99 -13.28 20.81
N HIS A 271 35.23 -12.00 20.61
CA HIS A 271 36.43 -11.34 21.15
C HIS A 271 36.49 -11.41 22.68
N ARG A 272 35.38 -11.08 23.35
CA ARG A 272 35.27 -11.15 24.83
C ARG A 272 35.51 -12.57 25.35
N THR A 273 34.92 -13.58 24.73
CA THR A 273 35.09 -14.96 25.17
C THR A 273 36.54 -15.44 24.98
N ARG A 274 37.21 -15.07 23.88
CA ARG A 274 38.65 -15.34 23.68
C ARG A 274 39.51 -14.69 24.71
N THR A 275 39.26 -13.42 25.07
CA THR A 275 39.98 -12.65 26.08
C THR A 275 39.79 -13.27 27.48
N LEU A 276 38.55 -13.64 27.83
CA LEU A 276 38.23 -14.32 29.10
C LEU A 276 38.96 -15.69 29.19
N LYS A 277 38.96 -16.49 28.12
CA LYS A 277 39.72 -17.77 28.09
C LYS A 277 41.20 -17.56 28.31
N LYS A 278 41.82 -16.57 27.67
CA LYS A 278 43.25 -16.22 27.88
C LYS A 278 43.53 -15.76 29.32
N LEU A 279 42.64 -14.95 29.89
CA LEU A 279 42.78 -14.48 31.28
C LEU A 279 42.65 -15.63 32.27
N ASN A 280 41.63 -16.51 32.12
CA ASN A 280 41.46 -17.68 32.96
C ASN A 280 42.65 -18.65 32.88
N SER A 281 43.24 -18.85 31.71
CA SER A 281 44.43 -19.68 31.55
C SER A 281 45.64 -19.08 32.30
N LYS A 282 45.89 -17.76 32.18
CA LYS A 282 46.95 -17.07 32.94
C LYS A 282 46.69 -17.16 34.44
N LEU A 283 45.45 -16.96 34.89
CA LEU A 283 45.09 -17.04 36.30
C LEU A 283 45.34 -18.42 36.86
N LYS A 284 45.01 -19.49 36.12
CA LYS A 284 45.25 -20.89 36.50
C LYS A 284 46.74 -21.13 36.69
N ILE A 285 47.60 -20.73 35.76
CA ILE A 285 49.08 -20.87 35.87
C ILE A 285 49.58 -20.11 37.13
N THR A 286 49.14 -18.86 37.33
CA THR A 286 49.56 -18.10 38.50
C THR A 286 49.14 -18.75 39.81
N ILE A 287 47.94 -19.32 39.86
CA ILE A 287 47.47 -20.06 41.06
C ILE A 287 48.34 -21.30 41.30
N GLU A 288 48.62 -22.07 40.27
CA GLU A 288 49.47 -23.26 40.35
C GLU A 288 50.90 -22.89 40.89
N GLU A 289 51.52 -21.85 40.34
CA GLU A 289 52.81 -21.34 40.80
C GLU A 289 52.79 -20.89 42.28
N LYS A 290 51.76 -20.13 42.65
CA LYS A 290 51.57 -19.67 44.05
C LYS A 290 51.36 -20.83 44.99
N THR A 291 50.57 -21.83 44.59
CA THR A 291 50.27 -23.04 45.39
C THR A 291 51.59 -23.87 45.56
N GLN A 292 52.40 -24.02 44.54
CA GLN A 292 53.67 -24.72 44.65
C GLN A 292 54.62 -24.01 45.63
N LYS A 293 54.76 -22.70 45.50
CA LYS A 293 55.57 -21.89 46.47
C LYS A 293 55.07 -22.02 47.88
N LEU A 294 53.77 -22.02 48.10
CA LEU A 294 53.16 -22.17 49.43
C LEU A 294 53.48 -23.55 50.03
N ASN A 295 53.37 -24.61 49.23
CA ASN A 295 53.68 -25.95 49.66
C ASN A 295 55.20 -26.12 49.98
N GLU A 296 56.06 -25.48 49.22
CA GLU A 296 57.50 -25.46 49.50
C GLU A 296 57.81 -24.74 50.84
N ILE A 297 57.20 -23.56 51.05
CA ILE A 297 57.33 -22.83 52.32
C ILE A 297 56.83 -23.66 53.48
N ASN A 298 55.67 -24.31 53.38
CA ASN A 298 55.13 -25.18 54.45
C ASN A 298 56.07 -26.34 54.75
N LYS A 299 56.62 -27.01 53.73
CA LYS A 299 57.57 -28.08 53.94
C LYS A 299 58.86 -27.64 54.62
N ASN A 300 59.35 -26.44 54.26
CA ASN A 300 60.53 -25.86 54.93
C ASN A 300 60.18 -25.49 56.38
N LEU A 301 58.96 -24.98 56.64
CA LEU A 301 58.51 -24.63 57.97
C LEU A 301 58.37 -25.90 58.88
N GLU A 302 57.78 -26.95 58.36
CA GLU A 302 57.68 -28.26 59.07
C GLU A 302 59.05 -28.77 59.44
N SER A 303 60.02 -28.79 58.49
CA SER A 303 61.38 -29.20 58.77
C SER A 303 62.10 -28.34 59.84
N LEU A 304 61.86 -27.01 59.79
CA LEU A 304 62.41 -26.09 60.79
C LEU A 304 61.79 -26.28 62.17
N VAL A 305 60.48 -26.52 62.27
CA VAL A 305 59.79 -26.85 63.50
C VAL A 305 60.30 -28.16 64.12
N GLU A 306 60.50 -29.19 63.28
CA GLU A 306 61.05 -30.45 63.70
C GLU A 306 62.51 -30.31 64.21
N GLN A 307 63.36 -29.57 63.52
CA GLN A 307 64.70 -29.26 63.92
C GLN A 307 64.72 -28.50 65.28
N LYS A 308 63.89 -27.46 65.45
CA LYS A 308 63.76 -26.73 66.68
C LYS A 308 63.21 -27.55 67.85
N SER A 309 62.30 -28.48 67.56
CA SER A 309 61.81 -29.41 68.59
C SER A 309 62.90 -30.34 69.09
N GLN A 310 63.74 -30.89 68.17
CA GLN A 310 64.91 -31.71 68.56
C GLN A 310 65.94 -30.92 69.34
N GLU A 311 66.25 -29.69 68.93
CA GLU A 311 67.15 -28.84 69.72
C GLU A 311 66.61 -28.57 71.12
N LEU A 312 65.35 -28.33 71.32
CA LEU A 312 64.74 -28.12 72.62
C LEU A 312 64.82 -29.40 73.50
N LEU A 313 64.49 -30.60 72.94
CA LEU A 313 64.61 -31.89 73.63
C LEU A 313 66.07 -32.16 74.07
N GLN A 314 67.07 -31.83 73.20
CA GLN A 314 68.48 -31.93 73.58
C GLN A 314 68.84 -30.99 74.74
N LYS A 315 68.40 -29.73 74.73
CA LYS A 315 68.65 -28.76 75.80
C LYS A 315 67.94 -29.21 77.11
N GLU A 316 66.75 -29.77 77.02
CA GLU A 316 66.03 -30.30 78.20
C GLU A 316 66.77 -31.50 78.85
N ASN A 317 67.27 -32.38 77.98
CA ASN A 317 68.11 -33.55 78.45
C ASN A 317 69.42 -33.10 79.10
N ILE A 318 70.09 -32.04 78.58
CA ILE A 318 71.30 -31.47 79.14
C ILE A 318 70.97 -30.86 80.54
N LEU A 319 69.91 -30.04 80.63
CA LEU A 319 69.50 -29.47 81.93
C LEU A 319 69.15 -30.50 83.00
N ASN A 320 68.49 -31.58 82.59
CA ASN A 320 68.11 -32.72 83.51
C ASN A 320 69.35 -33.53 83.91
N HIS A 321 70.47 -33.51 83.17
CA HIS A 321 71.75 -34.11 83.58
C HIS A 321 72.58 -33.21 84.43
N GLN A 322 72.40 -31.86 84.45
CA GLN A 322 73.11 -30.91 85.30
C GLN A 322 72.46 -30.72 86.68
N SER A 323 71.24 -31.20 86.86
CA SER A 323 70.48 -31.11 88.13
C SER A 323 70.49 -32.42 89.01
N LYS A 324 71.30 -33.37 88.63
CA LYS A 324 71.73 -34.51 89.48
C LYS A 324 73.13 -34.36 89.88
#